data_5ac74b97acaa2ced0d2ccc406a56a8fe
#
_entry.id   5ac74b97acaa2ced0d2ccc406a56a8fe
#
_cell.length_a   1.000
_cell.length_b   1.000
_cell.length_c   1.000
_cell.angle_alpha   90.00
_cell.angle_beta   90.00
_cell.angle_gamma   90.00
#
_symmetry.space_group_name_H-M   'P 1'
#
loop_
_entity.id
_entity.type
_entity.pdbx_description
1 polymer ?
#
loop_
_entity_poly.entity_id
_entity_poly.type
_entity_poly.pdbx_seq_one_letter_code
_entity_poly.pdbx_strand_id
1 'polypeptide(L)'
;MFELFNEVPFLWRLSAERSDGYCSVAMVVPYPPDTRAQDLTIETDVQSLSSDNVRSMSEETLEWNQGDIDLFLKLVNQRHLEVNQPLAETVCVDLTDPEVIDIINVVAAAGFGVAFTSYGLIQHSYGLLPVYQFDVGSLASISTVDGFKSCVVVDEDADDVICVMLDPIEVRSDTDHNHLSRHDLLLVKRIDILHPDFAECHSRPLGRSLH
;
A
#
# COMPACT_ATOMS: atom_id res chain seq x y z
N MET A 1 -16.67 -4.70 -14.42
CA MET A 1 -15.89 -3.59 -15.01
C MET A 1 -16.56 -2.31 -14.54
N PHE A 2 -15.92 -1.55 -13.68
CA PHE A 2 -16.42 -0.29 -13.15
C PHE A 2 -15.74 0.85 -13.91
N GLU A 3 -16.52 1.79 -14.41
CA GLU A 3 -16.01 3.02 -14.99
C GLU A 3 -15.85 4.02 -13.84
N LEU A 4 -14.62 4.51 -13.64
CA LEU A 4 -14.35 5.61 -12.73
C LEU A 4 -14.91 6.90 -13.33
N PHE A 5 -16.15 7.23 -13.00
CA PHE A 5 -16.69 8.55 -13.27
C PHE A 5 -16.30 9.48 -12.11
N ASN A 6 -15.98 10.72 -12.41
CA ASN A 6 -15.72 11.79 -11.45
C ASN A 6 -16.89 12.09 -10.46
N GLU A 7 -17.97 11.31 -10.51
CA GLU A 7 -19.22 11.61 -9.80
C GLU A 7 -19.62 10.54 -8.77
N VAL A 8 -18.95 9.37 -8.70
CA VAL A 8 -19.27 8.36 -7.67
C VAL A 8 -18.11 8.34 -6.67
N PRO A 9 -18.29 8.90 -5.47
CA PRO A 9 -17.25 8.88 -4.47
C PRO A 9 -17.02 7.44 -4.01
N PHE A 10 -15.79 6.96 -4.10
CA PHE A 10 -15.39 5.80 -3.35
C PHE A 10 -15.38 6.16 -1.86
N LEU A 11 -15.79 5.22 -1.04
CA LEU A 11 -15.89 5.42 0.40
C LEU A 11 -14.96 4.44 1.11
N TRP A 12 -14.37 4.90 2.19
CA TRP A 12 -13.80 4.06 3.22
C TRP A 12 -14.86 3.78 4.27
N ARG A 13 -14.96 2.54 4.71
CA ARG A 13 -15.78 2.14 5.85
C ARG A 13 -14.85 1.61 6.93
N LEU A 14 -14.87 2.25 8.07
CA LEU A 14 -14.19 1.79 9.27
C LEU A 14 -15.20 1.04 10.14
N SER A 15 -14.85 -0.16 10.57
CA SER A 15 -15.68 -0.91 11.50
C SER A 15 -15.75 -0.22 12.87
N ALA A 16 -16.72 -0.58 13.68
CA ALA A 16 -16.68 -0.23 15.10
C ALA A 16 -15.38 -0.74 15.74
N GLU A 17 -14.85 0.03 16.70
CA GLU A 17 -13.62 -0.32 17.42
C GLU A 17 -13.75 -1.68 18.11
N ARG A 18 -12.81 -2.56 17.84
CA ARG A 18 -12.71 -3.86 18.49
C ARG A 18 -12.08 -3.73 19.88
N SER A 19 -12.10 -4.83 20.63
CA SER A 19 -11.56 -4.88 22.00
C SER A 19 -10.04 -4.63 22.08
N ASP A 20 -9.35 -4.75 20.96
CA ASP A 20 -7.90 -4.52 20.81
C ASP A 20 -7.56 -3.05 20.44
N GLY A 21 -8.57 -2.18 20.28
CA GLY A 21 -8.39 -0.77 19.93
C GLY A 21 -8.24 -0.51 18.44
N TYR A 22 -8.45 -1.52 17.58
CA TYR A 22 -8.34 -1.40 16.14
C TYR A 22 -9.70 -1.46 15.45
N CYS A 23 -9.79 -0.77 14.30
CA CYS A 23 -10.89 -0.82 13.37
C CYS A 23 -10.41 -1.48 12.07
N SER A 24 -11.20 -2.35 11.46
CA SER A 24 -10.92 -2.83 10.11
C SER A 24 -11.33 -1.77 9.09
N VAL A 25 -10.60 -1.69 8.00
CA VAL A 25 -10.84 -0.76 6.90
C VAL A 25 -11.37 -1.52 5.70
N ALA A 26 -12.42 -1.03 5.06
CA ALA A 26 -12.94 -1.58 3.81
C ALA A 26 -13.24 -0.45 2.82
N MET A 27 -13.03 -0.73 1.54
CA MET A 27 -13.50 0.14 0.47
C MET A 27 -14.95 -0.19 0.14
N VAL A 28 -15.78 0.83 -0.03
CA VAL A 28 -17.17 0.70 -0.45
C VAL A 28 -17.40 1.47 -1.74
N VAL A 29 -17.96 0.79 -2.73
CA VAL A 29 -18.44 1.42 -3.97
C VAL A 29 -19.94 1.46 -3.90
N PRO A 30 -20.54 2.64 -3.69
CA PRO A 30 -21.99 2.76 -3.63
C PRO A 30 -22.61 2.51 -5.00
N TYR A 31 -23.68 1.74 -5.03
CA TYR A 31 -24.49 1.57 -6.24
C TYR A 31 -25.48 2.75 -6.36
N PRO A 32 -25.85 3.13 -7.60
CA PRO A 32 -26.89 4.14 -7.82
C PRO A 32 -28.18 3.75 -7.07
N PRO A 33 -28.87 4.72 -6.43
CA PRO A 33 -30.03 4.47 -5.57
C PRO A 33 -31.23 3.80 -6.29
N ASP A 34 -31.25 3.85 -7.62
CA ASP A 34 -32.30 3.24 -8.46
C ASP A 34 -32.08 1.73 -8.71
N THR A 35 -30.95 1.19 -8.32
CA THR A 35 -30.64 -0.23 -8.46
C THR A 35 -30.95 -0.95 -7.14
N ARG A 36 -31.59 -2.12 -7.21
CA ARG A 36 -31.77 -3.01 -6.02
C ARG A 36 -30.45 -3.73 -5.64
N ALA A 37 -29.33 -3.34 -6.21
CA ALA A 37 -28.04 -3.92 -5.91
C ALA A 37 -27.53 -3.37 -4.57
N GLN A 38 -26.86 -4.23 -3.82
CA GLN A 38 -26.14 -3.81 -2.60
C GLN A 38 -24.80 -3.18 -2.98
N ASP A 39 -24.32 -2.25 -2.19
CA ASP A 39 -23.00 -1.67 -2.34
C ASP A 39 -21.92 -2.74 -2.41
N LEU A 40 -20.97 -2.58 -3.32
CA LEU A 40 -19.82 -3.46 -3.39
C LEU A 40 -18.86 -3.09 -2.25
N THR A 41 -18.54 -4.06 -1.42
CA THR A 41 -17.56 -3.90 -0.33
C THR A 41 -16.33 -4.76 -0.63
N ILE A 42 -15.15 -4.15 -0.51
CA ILE A 42 -13.84 -4.81 -0.61
C ILE A 42 -13.16 -4.64 0.73
N GLU A 43 -13.05 -5.74 1.48
CA GLU A 43 -12.31 -5.78 2.74
C GLU A 43 -10.80 -5.63 2.45
N THR A 44 -10.10 -4.86 3.29
CA THR A 44 -8.64 -4.72 3.22
C THR A 44 -7.96 -5.44 4.38
N ASP A 45 -6.65 -5.69 4.23
CA ASP A 45 -5.83 -6.27 5.30
C ASP A 45 -5.40 -5.21 6.34
N VAL A 46 -5.80 -3.94 6.11
CA VAL A 46 -5.37 -2.80 6.90
C VAL A 46 -6.21 -2.63 8.16
N GLN A 47 -5.53 -2.33 9.25
CA GLN A 47 -6.14 -1.99 10.53
C GLN A 47 -5.76 -0.56 10.92
N SER A 48 -6.77 0.24 11.26
CA SER A 48 -6.59 1.60 11.76
C SER A 48 -6.62 1.63 13.28
N LEU A 49 -5.74 2.42 13.88
CA LEU A 49 -5.88 2.74 15.30
C LEU A 49 -7.00 3.75 15.50
N SER A 50 -7.89 3.49 16.44
CA SER A 50 -8.87 4.49 16.87
C SER A 50 -8.13 5.69 17.47
N SER A 51 -8.28 6.87 16.84
CA SER A 51 -7.54 8.08 17.21
C SER A 51 -8.06 8.78 18.45
N ASP A 52 -9.25 8.44 18.92
CA ASP A 52 -9.90 9.14 20.02
C ASP A 52 -10.03 8.27 21.28
N ASN A 53 -9.80 8.87 22.44
CA ASN A 53 -10.03 8.27 23.77
C ASN A 53 -11.50 7.88 24.03
N VAL A 54 -12.36 8.05 23.04
CA VAL A 54 -13.77 7.65 23.06
C VAL A 54 -13.93 6.52 22.06
N ARG A 55 -14.19 5.31 22.56
CA ARG A 55 -14.50 4.14 21.72
C ARG A 55 -15.62 4.48 20.75
N SER A 56 -15.33 4.45 19.45
CA SER A 56 -16.36 4.55 18.43
C SER A 56 -17.18 3.26 18.44
N MET A 57 -18.40 3.35 18.98
CA MET A 57 -19.34 2.22 19.04
C MET A 57 -20.06 1.99 17.71
N SER A 58 -19.83 2.83 16.70
CA SER A 58 -20.49 2.80 15.39
C SER A 58 -19.49 2.74 14.25
N GLU A 59 -19.93 2.13 13.16
CA GLU A 59 -19.19 2.21 11.89
C GLU A 59 -19.12 3.67 11.43
N GLU A 60 -17.99 4.02 10.84
CA GLU A 60 -17.75 5.34 10.23
C GLU A 60 -17.51 5.18 8.73
N THR A 61 -18.06 6.11 7.95
CA THR A 61 -17.86 6.14 6.51
C THR A 61 -17.25 7.47 6.11
N LEU A 62 -16.14 7.41 5.37
CA LEU A 62 -15.36 8.55 4.89
C LEU A 62 -15.29 8.51 3.37
N GLU A 63 -15.41 9.66 2.71
CA GLU A 63 -15.16 9.76 1.28
C GLU A 63 -13.65 9.69 1.00
N TRP A 64 -13.27 9.06 -0.13
CA TRP A 64 -11.90 9.13 -0.61
C TRP A 64 -11.50 10.59 -0.84
N ASN A 65 -10.38 10.96 -0.28
CA ASN A 65 -9.81 12.28 -0.52
C ASN A 65 -9.01 12.31 -1.84
N GLN A 66 -8.56 13.48 -2.27
CA GLN A 66 -7.81 13.63 -3.51
C GLN A 66 -6.50 12.84 -3.50
N GLY A 67 -5.83 12.73 -2.34
CA GLY A 67 -4.61 11.95 -2.20
C GLY A 67 -4.83 10.45 -2.42
N ASP A 68 -5.95 9.90 -1.92
CA ASP A 68 -6.34 8.50 -2.14
C ASP A 68 -6.53 8.24 -3.65
N ILE A 69 -7.24 9.14 -4.32
CA ILE A 69 -7.52 9.05 -5.76
C ILE A 69 -6.23 9.14 -6.57
N ASP A 70 -5.39 10.12 -6.28
CA ASP A 70 -4.14 10.35 -7.01
C ASP A 70 -3.18 9.16 -6.86
N LEU A 71 -3.04 8.64 -5.64
CA LEU A 71 -2.22 7.46 -5.38
C LEU A 71 -2.76 6.22 -6.11
N PHE A 72 -4.07 5.97 -6.02
CA PHE A 72 -4.72 4.87 -6.71
C PHE A 72 -4.51 4.93 -8.22
N LEU A 73 -4.81 6.06 -8.85
CA LEU A 73 -4.65 6.25 -10.29
C LEU A 73 -3.20 6.12 -10.72
N LYS A 74 -2.26 6.65 -9.95
CA LYS A 74 -0.83 6.53 -10.24
C LYS A 74 -0.40 5.06 -10.25
N LEU A 75 -0.79 4.28 -9.24
CA LEU A 75 -0.44 2.87 -9.15
C LEU A 75 -1.10 2.01 -10.24
N VAL A 76 -2.38 2.25 -10.54
CA VAL A 76 -3.08 1.58 -11.65
C VAL A 76 -2.40 1.89 -12.98
N ASN A 77 -2.08 3.16 -13.25
CA ASN A 77 -1.42 3.57 -14.48
C ASN A 77 -0.02 2.97 -14.63
N GLN A 78 0.76 2.86 -13.56
CA GLN A 78 2.09 2.24 -13.61
C GLN A 78 2.01 0.77 -14.05
N ARG A 79 1.00 0.02 -13.60
CA ARG A 79 0.81 -1.37 -14.01
C ARG A 79 0.28 -1.50 -15.44
N HIS A 80 -0.48 -0.52 -15.95
CA HIS A 80 -1.00 -0.51 -17.33
C HIS A 80 -0.03 0.06 -18.37
N LEU A 81 0.95 0.88 -17.99
CA LEU A 81 1.98 1.39 -18.91
C LEU A 81 2.86 0.28 -19.48
N GLU A 82 2.96 -0.88 -18.85
CA GLU A 82 3.58 -2.07 -19.43
C GLU A 82 2.81 -2.65 -20.63
N VAL A 83 1.56 -2.24 -20.84
CA VAL A 83 0.66 -2.76 -21.90
C VAL A 83 0.54 -1.82 -23.10
N ASN A 84 1.27 -0.70 -23.19
CA ASN A 84 1.25 0.25 -24.35
C ASN A 84 -0.15 0.71 -24.78
N GLN A 85 -1.06 0.95 -23.83
CA GLN A 85 -2.36 1.53 -24.17
C GLN A 85 -2.31 3.07 -24.13
N PRO A 86 -2.91 3.77 -25.11
CA PRO A 86 -3.03 5.21 -25.04
C PRO A 86 -3.87 5.60 -23.82
N LEU A 87 -3.43 6.64 -23.11
CA LEU A 87 -4.12 7.26 -21.98
C LEU A 87 -5.59 7.50 -22.36
N ALA A 88 -6.48 6.63 -21.94
CA ALA A 88 -7.90 6.86 -22.06
C ALA A 88 -8.32 7.88 -20.99
N GLU A 89 -9.19 8.82 -21.33
CA GLU A 89 -9.76 9.77 -20.37
C GLU A 89 -10.58 9.07 -19.26
N THR A 90 -10.82 7.78 -19.41
CA THR A 90 -11.59 6.95 -18.48
C THR A 90 -10.80 5.70 -18.16
N VAL A 91 -10.43 5.53 -16.89
CA VAL A 91 -9.77 4.32 -16.41
C VAL A 91 -10.85 3.31 -16.03
N CYS A 92 -10.96 2.22 -16.80
CA CYS A 92 -11.83 1.10 -16.44
C CYS A 92 -11.05 0.15 -15.53
N VAL A 93 -11.53 -0.10 -14.33
CA VAL A 93 -10.89 -0.96 -13.34
C VAL A 93 -11.75 -2.16 -13.04
N ASP A 94 -11.16 -3.34 -13.05
CA ASP A 94 -11.80 -4.56 -12.56
C ASP A 94 -11.49 -4.75 -11.06
N LEU A 95 -12.46 -4.42 -10.22
CA LEU A 95 -12.34 -4.52 -8.76
C LEU A 95 -12.28 -5.98 -8.25
N THR A 96 -12.35 -6.96 -9.14
CA THR A 96 -12.13 -8.39 -8.80
C THR A 96 -10.71 -8.85 -9.13
N ASP A 97 -9.94 -8.00 -9.81
CA ASP A 97 -8.54 -8.27 -10.13
C ASP A 97 -7.69 -8.22 -8.86
N PRO A 98 -6.94 -9.29 -8.53
CA PRO A 98 -6.06 -9.32 -7.36
C PRO A 98 -5.04 -8.17 -7.32
N GLU A 99 -4.57 -7.70 -8.50
CA GLU A 99 -3.62 -6.58 -8.56
C GLU A 99 -4.29 -5.25 -8.18
N VAL A 100 -5.56 -5.06 -8.55
CA VAL A 100 -6.34 -3.89 -8.16
C VAL A 100 -6.66 -3.93 -6.67
N ILE A 101 -7.01 -5.11 -6.14
CA ILE A 101 -7.24 -5.32 -4.70
C ILE A 101 -5.95 -4.98 -3.91
N ASP A 102 -4.79 -5.37 -4.41
CA ASP A 102 -3.50 -5.05 -3.81
C ASP A 102 -3.25 -3.52 -3.79
N ILE A 103 -3.56 -2.82 -4.87
CA ILE A 103 -3.49 -1.35 -4.90
C ILE A 103 -4.44 -0.71 -3.88
N ILE A 104 -5.66 -1.22 -3.75
CA ILE A 104 -6.63 -0.75 -2.74
C ILE A 104 -6.07 -0.91 -1.33
N ASN A 105 -5.40 -2.04 -1.03
CA ASN A 105 -4.72 -2.24 0.25
C ASN A 105 -3.59 -1.22 0.47
N VAL A 106 -2.80 -0.90 -0.56
CA VAL A 106 -1.75 0.13 -0.46
C VAL A 106 -2.35 1.51 -0.15
N VAL A 107 -3.45 1.89 -0.83
CA VAL A 107 -4.13 3.18 -0.57
C VAL A 107 -4.74 3.21 0.83
N ALA A 108 -5.36 2.11 1.27
CA ALA A 108 -5.89 1.99 2.62
C ALA A 108 -4.78 2.10 3.68
N ALA A 109 -3.64 1.44 3.46
CA ALA A 109 -2.49 1.52 4.36
C ALA A 109 -1.96 2.95 4.45
N ALA A 110 -1.84 3.66 3.32
CA ALA A 110 -1.40 5.05 3.30
C ALA A 110 -2.33 5.98 4.10
N GLY A 111 -3.66 5.75 4.03
CA GLY A 111 -4.64 6.58 4.71
C GLY A 111 -4.86 6.25 6.20
N PHE A 112 -4.70 4.98 6.59
CA PHE A 112 -5.13 4.49 7.90
C PHE A 112 -4.10 3.68 8.66
N GLY A 113 -3.02 3.25 8.01
CA GLY A 113 -2.00 2.42 8.62
C GLY A 113 -1.18 3.18 9.67
N VAL A 114 -0.53 2.41 10.55
CA VAL A 114 0.40 2.93 11.55
C VAL A 114 1.82 2.65 11.08
N ALA A 115 2.63 3.68 10.96
CA ALA A 115 4.02 3.52 10.54
C ALA A 115 4.87 2.94 11.67
N PHE A 116 5.53 1.82 11.39
CA PHE A 116 6.53 1.24 12.27
C PHE A 116 7.89 1.91 12.07
N THR A 117 8.62 2.13 13.14
CA THR A 117 10.01 2.60 13.07
C THR A 117 10.93 1.43 12.77
N SER A 118 11.84 1.62 11.83
CA SER A 118 12.65 0.56 11.22
C SER A 118 13.91 0.15 11.97
N TYR A 119 14.12 0.62 13.20
CA TYR A 119 15.35 0.36 13.96
C TYR A 119 15.62 -1.15 14.09
N GLY A 120 16.64 -1.63 13.37
CA GLY A 120 17.08 -3.01 13.36
C GLY A 120 16.53 -3.88 12.22
N LEU A 121 15.59 -3.41 11.40
CA LEU A 121 15.11 -4.14 10.23
C LEU A 121 15.87 -3.76 8.96
N ILE A 122 16.38 -2.53 8.86
CA ILE A 122 17.05 -2.00 7.67
C ILE A 122 18.55 -2.22 7.77
N GLN A 123 19.13 -2.70 6.68
CA GLN A 123 20.55 -2.71 6.45
C GLN A 123 20.95 -1.45 5.69
N HIS A 124 21.51 -0.47 6.38
CA HIS A 124 21.96 0.76 5.78
C HIS A 124 23.09 0.53 4.78
N SER A 125 22.85 0.86 3.52
CA SER A 125 23.86 0.79 2.45
C SER A 125 24.60 2.11 2.34
N TYR A 126 25.42 2.46 3.30
CA TYR A 126 26.13 3.73 3.32
C TYR A 126 26.99 3.95 2.06
N GLY A 127 26.53 4.83 1.19
CA GLY A 127 27.35 5.52 0.19
C GLY A 127 27.82 4.73 -1.02
N LEU A 128 27.36 3.48 -1.23
CA LEU A 128 27.80 2.62 -2.34
C LEU A 128 26.79 2.52 -3.48
N LEU A 129 25.55 2.93 -3.27
CA LEU A 129 24.49 2.79 -4.26
C LEU A 129 24.10 4.16 -4.84
N PRO A 130 23.71 4.20 -6.12
CA PRO A 130 23.25 5.44 -6.73
C PRO A 130 21.98 5.94 -6.04
N VAL A 131 21.88 7.26 -5.86
CA VAL A 131 20.69 7.89 -5.31
C VAL A 131 19.52 7.66 -6.26
N TYR A 132 18.49 7.03 -5.77
CA TYR A 132 17.24 6.85 -6.51
C TYR A 132 16.36 8.10 -6.33
N GLN A 133 15.82 8.60 -7.44
CA GLN A 133 14.83 9.69 -7.44
C GLN A 133 13.45 9.08 -7.51
N PHE A 134 12.61 9.44 -6.57
CA PHE A 134 11.25 8.93 -6.43
C PHE A 134 10.29 10.04 -6.02
N ASP A 135 9.03 9.82 -6.27
CA ASP A 135 7.90 10.61 -5.81
C ASP A 135 6.92 9.72 -5.06
N VAL A 136 5.95 10.31 -4.37
CA VAL A 136 4.82 9.57 -3.78
C VAL A 136 4.14 8.70 -4.85
N GLY A 137 3.89 7.44 -4.55
CA GLY A 137 3.38 6.41 -5.45
C GLY A 137 4.46 5.69 -6.27
N SER A 138 5.75 6.02 -6.13
CA SER A 138 6.81 5.27 -6.80
C SER A 138 7.05 3.92 -6.16
N LEU A 139 7.25 2.89 -7.00
CA LEU A 139 7.80 1.60 -6.55
C LEU A 139 9.25 1.81 -6.16
N ALA A 140 9.67 1.16 -5.10
CA ALA A 140 11.03 1.23 -4.57
C ALA A 140 11.45 -0.10 -3.94
N SER A 141 12.72 -0.21 -3.59
CA SER A 141 13.26 -1.32 -2.80
C SER A 141 13.94 -0.81 -1.55
N ILE A 142 13.96 -1.64 -0.52
CA ILE A 142 14.67 -1.38 0.74
C ILE A 142 15.55 -2.58 1.05
N SER A 143 16.80 -2.32 1.48
CA SER A 143 17.70 -3.37 1.97
C SER A 143 17.37 -3.67 3.43
N THR A 144 16.97 -4.91 3.71
CA THR A 144 16.58 -5.36 5.04
C THR A 144 17.45 -6.53 5.52
N VAL A 145 17.32 -6.88 6.80
CA VAL A 145 17.98 -8.07 7.37
C VAL A 145 17.54 -9.37 6.70
N ASP A 146 16.41 -9.37 6.00
CA ASP A 146 15.83 -10.50 5.25
C ASP A 146 15.99 -10.31 3.72
N GLY A 147 16.94 -9.49 3.28
CA GLY A 147 17.21 -9.19 1.88
C GLY A 147 16.52 -7.93 1.37
N PHE A 148 16.51 -7.76 0.05
CA PHE A 148 15.81 -6.64 -0.58
C PHE A 148 14.31 -6.90 -0.63
N LYS A 149 13.52 -5.90 -0.26
CA LYS A 149 12.07 -5.94 -0.22
C LYS A 149 11.48 -4.83 -1.06
N SER A 150 10.39 -5.13 -1.75
CA SER A 150 9.64 -4.15 -2.54
C SER A 150 8.71 -3.34 -1.65
N CYS A 151 8.58 -2.07 -1.97
CA CYS A 151 7.66 -1.16 -1.30
C CYS A 151 7.13 -0.09 -2.25
N VAL A 152 6.10 0.64 -1.80
CA VAL A 152 5.58 1.85 -2.44
C VAL A 152 5.82 3.02 -1.52
N VAL A 153 6.40 4.10 -2.04
CA VAL A 153 6.53 5.37 -1.31
C VAL A 153 5.15 6.02 -1.24
N VAL A 154 4.66 6.31 -0.04
CA VAL A 154 3.31 6.89 0.15
C VAL A 154 3.33 8.27 0.80
N ASP A 155 4.41 8.63 1.48
CA ASP A 155 4.62 9.97 2.04
C ASP A 155 6.10 10.27 2.18
N GLU A 156 6.46 11.56 2.14
CA GLU A 156 7.84 12.02 2.31
C GLU A 156 7.89 13.33 3.09
N ASP A 157 8.76 13.40 4.08
CA ASP A 157 9.06 14.60 4.85
C ASP A 157 10.58 14.75 5.02
N ALA A 158 11.15 15.73 4.32
CA ALA A 158 12.59 16.05 4.33
C ALA A 158 13.50 14.82 4.18
N ASP A 159 13.95 14.24 5.30
CA ASP A 159 14.87 13.11 5.34
C ASP A 159 14.15 11.77 5.58
N ASP A 160 12.90 11.80 5.98
CA ASP A 160 12.10 10.63 6.30
C ASP A 160 11.11 10.31 5.18
N VAL A 161 10.88 9.01 4.97
CA VAL A 161 9.98 8.50 3.93
C VAL A 161 9.12 7.41 4.54
N ILE A 162 7.83 7.45 4.26
CA ILE A 162 6.90 6.40 4.65
C ILE A 162 6.64 5.51 3.44
N CYS A 163 6.84 4.22 3.63
CA CYS A 163 6.63 3.20 2.59
C CYS A 163 5.60 2.18 3.04
N VAL A 164 4.73 1.76 2.13
CA VAL A 164 3.90 0.55 2.28
C VAL A 164 4.69 -0.65 1.76
N MET A 165 4.85 -1.67 2.59
CA MET A 165 5.58 -2.87 2.23
C MET A 165 4.75 -3.75 1.28
N LEU A 166 5.35 -4.18 0.17
CA LEU A 166 4.76 -5.15 -0.75
C LEU A 166 5.21 -6.59 -0.47
N ASP A 167 6.33 -6.72 0.26
CA ASP A 167 6.87 -8.00 0.72
C ASP A 167 6.97 -8.00 2.24
N PRO A 168 6.67 -9.10 2.92
CA PRO A 168 6.85 -9.21 4.36
C PRO A 168 8.34 -9.24 4.72
N ILE A 169 8.68 -8.76 5.92
CA ILE A 169 10.02 -8.88 6.50
C ILE A 169 9.94 -9.88 7.65
N GLU A 170 10.63 -11.00 7.50
CA GLU A 170 10.70 -12.04 8.52
C GLU A 170 12.04 -11.94 9.27
N VAL A 171 12.00 -11.61 10.56
CA VAL A 171 13.19 -11.65 11.40
C VAL A 171 13.25 -12.99 12.13
N ARG A 172 14.21 -13.82 11.78
CA ARG A 172 14.49 -15.09 12.49
C ARG A 172 15.19 -14.78 13.82
N SER A 173 14.45 -14.32 14.80
CA SER A 173 14.93 -14.10 16.16
C SER A 173 14.05 -14.87 17.14
N ASP A 174 14.69 -15.55 18.10
CA ASP A 174 14.00 -16.28 19.18
C ASP A 174 13.30 -15.35 20.19
N THR A 175 13.43 -14.05 20.03
CA THR A 175 12.77 -13.03 20.82
C THR A 175 11.80 -12.26 19.93
N ASP A 176 10.53 -12.57 20.10
CA ASP A 176 9.35 -12.02 19.47
C ASP A 176 9.38 -10.54 19.03
N HIS A 177 8.62 -10.26 17.97
CA HIS A 177 7.94 -9.01 17.60
C HIS A 177 8.55 -8.08 16.54
N ASN A 178 9.52 -8.50 15.73
CA ASN A 178 9.95 -7.71 14.58
C ASN A 178 9.49 -8.31 13.24
N HIS A 179 8.22 -8.67 13.14
CA HIS A 179 7.61 -9.12 11.87
C HIS A 179 6.84 -7.95 11.27
N LEU A 180 7.14 -7.60 10.02
CA LEU A 180 6.34 -6.68 9.21
C LEU A 180 5.62 -7.49 8.15
N SER A 181 4.32 -7.33 8.11
CA SER A 181 3.46 -7.97 7.12
C SER A 181 3.44 -7.17 5.82
N ARG A 182 2.94 -7.79 4.78
CA ARG A 182 2.55 -7.06 3.57
C ARG A 182 1.51 -6.00 3.94
N HIS A 183 1.59 -4.84 3.32
CA HIS A 183 0.79 -3.64 3.54
C HIS A 183 1.02 -2.91 4.88
N ASP A 184 1.97 -3.36 5.71
CA ASP A 184 2.41 -2.55 6.84
C ASP A 184 3.19 -1.31 6.37
N LEU A 185 3.08 -0.22 7.13
CA LEU A 185 3.82 1.01 6.89
C LEU A 185 5.17 0.97 7.59
N LEU A 186 6.21 1.37 6.88
CA LEU A 186 7.57 1.46 7.40
C LEU A 186 8.12 2.88 7.21
N LEU A 187 8.56 3.49 8.32
CA LEU A 187 9.29 4.76 8.30
C LEU A 187 10.78 4.50 8.08
N VAL A 188 11.34 5.05 7.01
CA VAL A 188 12.75 4.87 6.62
C VAL A 188 13.41 6.20 6.31
N LYS A 189 14.75 6.22 6.25
CA LYS A 189 15.47 7.38 5.74
C LYS A 189 15.45 7.41 4.22
N ARG A 190 15.39 8.59 3.62
CA ARG A 190 15.45 8.78 2.16
C ARG A 190 16.65 8.08 1.52
N ILE A 191 17.78 8.03 2.23
CA ILE A 191 19.00 7.37 1.76
C ILE A 191 18.90 5.85 1.67
N ASP A 192 17.94 5.23 2.36
CA ASP A 192 17.72 3.78 2.38
C ASP A 192 16.78 3.31 1.26
N ILE A 193 16.18 4.27 0.53
CA ILE A 193 15.32 3.98 -0.62
C ILE A 193 16.17 3.71 -1.85
N LEU A 194 15.95 2.55 -2.46
CA LEU A 194 16.70 2.03 -3.59
C LEU A 194 15.80 1.86 -4.81
N HIS A 195 16.42 1.75 -6.00
CA HIS A 195 15.70 1.44 -7.23
C HIS A 195 14.94 0.10 -7.12
N PRO A 196 13.73 -0.04 -7.66
CA PRO A 196 12.90 -1.25 -7.54
C PRO A 196 13.60 -2.52 -8.06
N ASP A 197 14.47 -2.42 -9.06
CA ASP A 197 15.21 -3.54 -9.63
C ASP A 197 16.01 -4.35 -8.59
N PHE A 198 16.38 -3.75 -7.45
CA PHE A 198 17.12 -4.48 -6.41
C PHE A 198 16.28 -5.61 -5.79
N ALA A 199 15.00 -5.43 -5.58
CA ALA A 199 14.11 -6.48 -5.09
C ALA A 199 13.79 -7.50 -6.20
N GLU A 200 13.56 -7.05 -7.44
CA GLU A 200 13.24 -7.94 -8.57
C GLU A 200 14.38 -8.91 -8.92
N CYS A 201 15.63 -8.43 -8.89
CA CYS A 201 16.80 -9.27 -9.18
C CYS A 201 16.98 -10.41 -8.17
N HIS A 202 16.53 -10.25 -6.93
CA HIS A 202 16.68 -11.24 -5.86
C HIS A 202 15.47 -12.16 -5.71
N SER A 203 14.32 -11.77 -6.26
CA SER A 203 13.10 -12.60 -6.28
C SER A 203 13.12 -13.70 -7.34
N ARG A 204 14.04 -13.64 -8.32
CA ARG A 204 14.22 -14.69 -9.32
C ARG A 204 15.00 -15.85 -8.70
N PRO A 205 14.42 -17.05 -8.55
CA PRO A 205 15.17 -18.20 -8.10
C PRO A 205 16.34 -18.46 -9.08
N LEU A 206 17.55 -18.51 -8.56
CA LEU A 206 18.75 -18.99 -9.26
C LEU A 206 18.54 -20.44 -9.68
N GLY A 207 17.87 -20.67 -10.80
CA GLY A 207 17.55 -22.02 -11.24
C GLY A 207 17.07 -22.09 -12.67
N ARG A 208 18.01 -21.87 -13.62
CA ARG A 208 18.16 -22.75 -14.80
C ARG A 208 19.52 -22.51 -15.43
N SER A 209 20.48 -23.29 -14.97
CA SER A 209 21.69 -23.64 -15.74
C SER A 209 21.23 -24.16 -17.10
N LEU A 210 21.58 -23.45 -18.16
CA LEU A 210 21.48 -23.95 -19.52
C LEU A 210 22.57 -25.00 -19.70
N HIS A 211 22.15 -26.24 -19.90
CA HIS A 211 22.92 -27.26 -20.58
C HIS A 211 22.52 -27.33 -22.04
#